data_b779bb78b91a06c112e567c13563ac94
#
_entry.id   b779bb78b91a06c112e567c13563ac94
#
_cell.length_a   1.000
_cell.length_b   1.000
_cell.length_c   1.000
_cell.angle_alpha   90.00
_cell.angle_beta   90.00
_cell.angle_gamma   90.00
#
_symmetry.space_group_name_H-M   'P 1'
#
loop_
_entity.id
_entity.type
_entity.pdbx_description
1 polymer ?
#
loop_
_entity_poly.entity_id
_entity_poly.type
_entity_poly.pdbx_seq_one_letter_code
_entity_poly.pdbx_strand_id
1 'polypeptide(L)'
;GDRVKSMLLEVRRTPKDVQVILSRSHPQFVAKLFELEVPEVMEKIIEIRSVVREPGDRTKIAVTSREKAVDPVGACVGIKGSRVQAVVRELRGEKIDIITWTQDPRVFIAEALNPATIEKVGIDEEKKSALVVAADSQLS
;
A
#
# COMPACT_ATOMS: atom_id res chain seq x y z
N GLY A 1 4.10 13.92 -27.64
CA GLY A 1 4.45 12.96 -26.61
C GLY A 1 3.40 12.91 -25.50
N ASP A 2 3.21 11.73 -24.93
CA ASP A 2 2.28 11.49 -23.82
C ASP A 2 2.85 12.02 -22.50
N ARG A 3 1.95 12.49 -21.63
CA ARG A 3 2.32 12.86 -20.26
C ARG A 3 2.18 11.66 -19.34
N VAL A 4 3.20 11.39 -18.53
CA VAL A 4 3.23 10.29 -17.58
C VAL A 4 3.62 10.81 -16.21
N LYS A 5 2.91 10.37 -15.17
CA LYS A 5 3.35 10.57 -13.77
C LYS A 5 4.48 9.59 -13.48
N SER A 6 5.54 10.09 -12.87
CA SER A 6 6.68 9.27 -12.44
C SER A 6 7.24 9.79 -11.14
N MET A 7 7.79 8.90 -10.34
CA MET A 7 8.51 9.27 -9.13
C MET A 7 9.97 9.57 -9.47
N LEU A 8 10.48 10.68 -8.96
CA LEU A 8 11.92 10.95 -9.00
C LEU A 8 12.61 10.00 -8.03
N LEU A 9 13.37 9.07 -8.57
CA LEU A 9 14.08 8.07 -7.78
C LEU A 9 15.46 8.57 -7.34
N GLU A 10 16.22 9.14 -8.26
CA GLU A 10 17.60 9.54 -8.03
C GLU A 10 18.04 10.63 -9.02
N VAL A 11 18.91 11.51 -8.57
CA VAL A 11 19.67 12.43 -9.43
C VAL A 11 21.13 12.09 -9.28
N ARG A 12 21.77 11.65 -10.37
CA ARG A 12 23.20 11.34 -10.42
C ARG A 12 23.95 12.47 -11.14
N ARG A 13 24.99 12.96 -10.50
CA ARG A 13 25.92 13.90 -11.12
C ARG A 13 27.16 13.15 -11.59
N THR A 14 27.49 13.28 -12.88
CA THR A 14 28.74 12.82 -13.46
C THR A 14 29.56 14.03 -13.89
N PRO A 15 30.88 13.89 -14.18
CA PRO A 15 31.69 15.01 -14.66
C PRO A 15 31.20 15.62 -15.99
N LYS A 16 30.38 14.90 -16.74
CA LYS A 16 29.86 15.32 -18.05
C LYS A 16 28.39 15.68 -18.04
N ASP A 17 27.58 15.04 -17.16
CA ASP A 17 26.13 15.11 -17.23
C ASP A 17 25.46 15.07 -15.86
N VAL A 18 24.18 15.47 -15.86
CA VAL A 18 23.23 15.21 -14.77
C VAL A 18 22.20 14.21 -15.29
N GLN A 19 22.12 13.05 -14.63
CA GLN A 19 21.13 12.01 -14.94
C GLN A 19 19.98 12.06 -13.93
N VAL A 20 18.77 12.16 -14.44
CA VAL A 20 17.54 12.12 -13.65
C VAL A 20 16.90 10.75 -13.86
N ILE A 21 16.81 9.96 -12.79
CA ILE A 21 16.24 8.60 -12.84
C ILE A 21 14.82 8.67 -12.30
N LEU A 22 13.87 8.28 -13.14
CA LEU A 22 12.44 8.22 -12.84
C LEU A 22 11.99 6.77 -12.71
N SER A 23 11.00 6.51 -11.86
CA SER A 23 10.43 5.19 -11.68
C SER A 23 8.92 5.23 -11.60
N ARG A 24 8.29 4.21 -12.20
CA ARG A 24 6.87 3.88 -12.04
C ARG A 24 6.67 2.52 -11.37
N SER A 25 7.72 1.75 -11.21
CA SER A 25 7.70 0.40 -10.61
C SER A 25 8.08 0.38 -9.13
N HIS A 26 8.68 1.44 -8.62
CA HIS A 26 9.07 1.50 -7.21
C HIS A 26 7.85 1.48 -6.29
N PRO A 27 7.87 0.73 -5.16
CA PRO A 27 6.73 0.67 -4.22
C PRO A 27 6.26 2.05 -3.74
N GLN A 28 7.18 2.97 -3.48
CA GLN A 28 6.87 4.33 -3.04
C GLN A 28 6.12 5.17 -4.08
N PHE A 29 6.13 4.77 -5.34
CA PHE A 29 5.32 5.42 -6.36
C PHE A 29 3.82 5.32 -6.05
N VAL A 30 3.37 4.17 -5.55
CA VAL A 30 1.98 4.00 -5.11
C VAL A 30 1.65 4.93 -3.94
N ALA A 31 2.54 5.03 -2.95
CA ALA A 31 2.37 5.96 -1.82
C ALA A 31 2.25 7.41 -2.30
N LYS A 32 3.07 7.82 -3.26
CA LYS A 32 3.00 9.16 -3.87
C LYS A 32 1.70 9.42 -4.62
N LEU A 33 1.14 8.42 -5.28
CA LEU A 33 -0.17 8.54 -5.91
C LEU A 33 -1.28 8.73 -4.87
N PHE A 34 -1.22 8.04 -3.74
CA PHE A 34 -2.16 8.25 -2.64
C PHE A 34 -2.01 9.64 -2.00
N GLU A 35 -0.80 10.18 -1.88
CA GLU A 35 -0.60 11.58 -1.43
C GLU A 35 -1.33 12.58 -2.34
N LEU A 36 -1.38 12.32 -3.64
CA LEU A 36 -2.07 13.19 -4.59
C LEU A 36 -3.60 13.06 -4.55
N GLU A 37 -4.11 11.84 -4.27
CA GLU A 37 -5.54 11.56 -4.33
C GLU A 37 -6.25 11.71 -2.97
N VAL A 38 -5.52 11.60 -1.86
CA VAL A 38 -6.06 11.58 -0.49
C VAL A 38 -5.50 12.77 0.29
N PRO A 39 -6.27 13.84 0.49
CA PRO A 39 -5.82 15.03 1.21
C PRO A 39 -5.29 14.70 2.60
N GLU A 40 -5.94 13.77 3.32
CA GLU A 40 -5.55 13.37 4.67
C GLU A 40 -4.17 12.69 4.71
N VAL A 41 -3.73 12.07 3.61
CA VAL A 41 -2.37 11.52 3.48
C VAL A 41 -1.37 12.66 3.24
N MET A 42 -1.70 13.60 2.37
CA MET A 42 -0.86 14.77 2.11
C MET A 42 -0.68 15.65 3.36
N GLU A 43 -1.74 15.81 4.15
CA GLU A 43 -1.75 16.55 5.42
C GLU A 43 -1.10 15.78 6.57
N LYS A 44 -0.68 14.53 6.34
CA LYS A 44 -0.06 13.65 7.32
C LYS A 44 -0.96 13.28 8.52
N ILE A 45 -2.27 13.38 8.35
CA ILE A 45 -3.26 12.84 9.28
C ILE A 45 -3.28 11.32 9.16
N ILE A 46 -3.24 10.82 7.92
CA ILE A 46 -3.09 9.39 7.61
C ILE A 46 -1.65 9.12 7.19
N GLU A 47 -1.07 8.08 7.76
CA GLU A 47 0.25 7.59 7.42
C GLU A 47 0.16 6.26 6.67
N ILE A 48 0.87 6.17 5.55
CA ILE A 48 1.13 4.89 4.88
C ILE A 48 2.36 4.28 5.53
N ARG A 49 2.16 3.23 6.32
CA ARG A 49 3.20 2.58 7.13
C ARG A 49 4.00 1.55 6.34
N SER A 50 3.36 0.91 5.38
CA SER A 50 3.99 -0.13 4.58
C SER A 50 3.37 -0.18 3.19
N VAL A 51 4.20 -0.45 2.20
CA VAL A 51 3.79 -0.72 0.81
C VAL A 51 4.52 -1.97 0.34
N VAL A 52 3.77 -2.98 -0.05
CA VAL A 52 4.30 -4.19 -0.70
C VAL A 52 3.68 -4.28 -2.09
N ARG A 53 4.51 -4.33 -3.12
CA ARG A 53 4.08 -4.17 -4.50
C ARG A 53 4.70 -5.20 -5.43
N GLU A 54 3.85 -5.81 -6.24
CA GLU A 54 4.22 -6.47 -7.49
C GLU A 54 3.74 -5.59 -8.64
N PRO A 55 4.66 -4.83 -9.29
CA PRO A 55 4.28 -3.85 -10.31
C PRO A 55 3.51 -4.49 -11.47
N GLY A 56 2.36 -3.89 -11.81
CA GLY A 56 1.47 -4.38 -12.86
C GLY A 56 0.49 -5.46 -12.41
N ASP A 57 0.63 -6.03 -11.24
CA ASP A 57 -0.26 -7.05 -10.71
C ASP A 57 -1.03 -6.58 -9.47
N ARG A 58 -0.38 -6.47 -8.33
CA ARG A 58 -1.06 -6.20 -7.06
C ARG A 58 -0.18 -5.43 -6.08
N THR A 59 -0.81 -4.55 -5.31
CA THR A 59 -0.18 -3.82 -4.21
C THR A 59 -1.03 -3.91 -2.96
N LYS A 60 -0.37 -4.08 -1.81
CA LYS A 60 -0.99 -3.90 -0.50
C LYS A 60 -0.36 -2.70 0.21
N ILE A 61 -1.20 -1.83 0.76
CA ILE A 61 -0.77 -0.72 1.60
C ILE A 61 -1.37 -0.85 2.99
N ALA A 62 -0.55 -0.62 4.01
CA ALA A 62 -0.99 -0.58 5.40
C ALA A 62 -1.01 0.86 5.87
N VAL A 63 -2.16 1.31 6.34
CA VAL A 63 -2.41 2.70 6.72
C VAL A 63 -2.84 2.82 8.17
N THR A 64 -2.51 3.94 8.79
CA THR A 64 -2.94 4.29 10.14
C THR A 64 -3.30 5.76 10.20
N SER A 65 -4.10 6.17 11.17
CA SER A 65 -4.44 7.57 11.41
C SER A 65 -3.83 8.06 12.72
N ARG A 66 -3.38 9.31 12.72
CA ARG A 66 -2.98 10.04 13.93
C ARG A 66 -4.19 10.54 14.72
N GLU A 67 -5.33 10.68 14.05
CA GLU A 67 -6.57 11.16 14.63
C GLU A 67 -7.57 10.00 14.77
N LYS A 68 -8.08 9.79 16.00
CA LYS A 68 -9.03 8.70 16.29
C LYS A 68 -10.35 8.82 15.53
N ALA A 69 -10.75 10.05 15.18
CA ALA A 69 -11.99 10.31 14.47
C ALA A 69 -11.90 10.03 12.95
N VAL A 70 -10.70 9.79 12.42
CA VAL A 70 -10.47 9.55 11.00
C VAL A 70 -10.24 8.06 10.76
N ASP A 71 -11.11 7.47 9.93
CA ASP A 71 -10.95 6.10 9.43
C ASP A 71 -9.92 6.10 8.29
N PRO A 72 -8.71 5.54 8.51
CA PRO A 72 -7.65 5.61 7.51
C PRO A 72 -7.96 4.79 6.25
N VAL A 73 -8.58 3.63 6.38
CA VAL A 73 -8.94 2.79 5.23
C VAL A 73 -10.06 3.45 4.43
N GLY A 74 -11.13 3.87 5.09
CA GLY A 74 -12.26 4.53 4.45
C GLY A 74 -11.86 5.80 3.70
N ALA A 75 -10.96 6.61 4.27
CA ALA A 75 -10.46 7.83 3.62
C ALA A 75 -9.62 7.52 2.37
N CYS A 76 -8.79 6.50 2.39
CA CYS A 76 -7.99 6.09 1.23
C CYS A 76 -8.83 5.43 0.14
N VAL A 77 -9.87 4.69 0.49
CA VAL A 77 -10.83 4.10 -0.45
C VAL A 77 -11.64 5.20 -1.14
N GLY A 78 -12.14 6.15 -0.35
CA GLY A 78 -13.01 7.22 -0.81
C GLY A 78 -14.44 6.78 -1.07
N ILE A 79 -15.32 7.75 -1.34
CA ILE A 79 -16.74 7.48 -1.60
C ILE A 79 -16.90 6.56 -2.80
N LYS A 80 -17.56 5.41 -2.59
CA LYS A 80 -17.75 4.37 -3.62
C LYS A 80 -16.44 3.91 -4.29
N GLY A 81 -15.33 3.98 -3.56
CA GLY A 81 -14.01 3.59 -4.07
C GLY A 81 -13.37 4.61 -5.02
N SER A 82 -13.87 5.83 -5.07
CA SER A 82 -13.43 6.84 -6.05
C SER A 82 -11.93 7.14 -6.02
N ARG A 83 -11.35 7.23 -4.80
CA ARG A 83 -9.94 7.56 -4.63
C ARG A 83 -9.03 6.38 -4.98
N VAL A 84 -9.31 5.19 -4.46
CA VAL A 84 -8.53 4.00 -4.79
C VAL A 84 -8.62 3.65 -6.28
N GLN A 85 -9.80 3.82 -6.90
CA GLN A 85 -9.97 3.59 -8.33
C GLN A 85 -9.20 4.60 -9.19
N ALA A 86 -9.02 5.83 -8.74
CA ALA A 86 -8.16 6.80 -9.42
C ALA A 86 -6.70 6.33 -9.46
N VAL A 87 -6.20 5.79 -8.36
CA VAL A 87 -4.85 5.21 -8.28
C VAL A 87 -4.75 3.95 -9.15
N VAL A 88 -5.74 3.06 -9.09
CA VAL A 88 -5.79 1.83 -9.91
C VAL A 88 -5.73 2.18 -11.41
N ARG A 89 -6.48 3.20 -11.85
CA ARG A 89 -6.45 3.66 -13.25
C ARG A 89 -5.08 4.21 -13.65
N GLU A 90 -4.44 5.00 -12.80
CA GLU A 90 -3.08 5.50 -13.07
C GLU A 90 -2.07 4.37 -13.21
N LEU A 91 -2.24 3.29 -12.45
CA LEU A 91 -1.41 2.09 -12.51
C LEU A 91 -1.88 1.06 -13.57
N ARG A 92 -2.83 1.46 -14.42
CA ARG A 92 -3.35 0.63 -15.54
C ARG A 92 -3.95 -0.70 -15.10
N GLY A 93 -4.67 -0.71 -14.00
CA GLY A 93 -5.42 -1.87 -13.53
C GLY A 93 -4.72 -2.73 -12.48
N GLU A 94 -3.58 -2.29 -11.95
CA GLU A 94 -2.93 -2.94 -10.80
C GLU A 94 -3.90 -2.95 -9.60
N LYS A 95 -4.14 -4.13 -9.03
CA LYS A 95 -5.05 -4.28 -7.88
C LYS A 95 -4.43 -3.66 -6.64
N ILE A 96 -5.25 -2.97 -5.85
CA ILE A 96 -4.80 -2.32 -4.61
C ILE A 96 -5.67 -2.78 -3.45
N ASP A 97 -5.03 -3.37 -2.44
CA ASP A 97 -5.65 -3.67 -1.15
C ASP A 97 -5.17 -2.67 -0.11
N ILE A 98 -6.10 -2.07 0.61
CA ILE A 98 -5.82 -1.12 1.69
C ILE A 98 -6.20 -1.79 3.00
N ILE A 99 -5.23 -1.93 3.90
CA ILE A 99 -5.40 -2.59 5.19
C ILE A 99 -5.03 -1.63 6.34
N THR A 100 -5.59 -1.89 7.51
CA THR A 100 -5.22 -1.16 8.72
C THR A 100 -3.88 -1.66 9.25
N TRP A 101 -2.94 -0.73 9.48
CA TRP A 101 -1.72 -1.04 10.20
C TRP A 101 -2.00 -1.16 11.70
N THR A 102 -1.44 -2.17 12.34
CA THR A 102 -1.52 -2.39 13.79
C THR A 102 -0.18 -2.90 14.33
N GLN A 103 0.09 -2.63 15.60
CA GLN A 103 1.27 -3.14 16.29
C GLN A 103 1.16 -4.62 16.66
N ASP A 104 -0.06 -5.16 16.76
CA ASP A 104 -0.27 -6.59 17.03
C ASP A 104 0.02 -7.41 15.76
N PRO A 105 1.10 -8.20 15.74
CA PRO A 105 1.47 -8.95 14.55
C PRO A 105 0.45 -10.01 14.15
N ARG A 106 -0.34 -10.54 15.07
CA ARG A 106 -1.41 -11.52 14.78
C ARG A 106 -2.53 -10.87 13.99
N VAL A 107 -2.98 -9.71 14.44
CA VAL A 107 -4.01 -8.92 13.76
C VAL A 107 -3.49 -8.44 12.42
N PHE A 108 -2.25 -7.94 12.37
CA PHE A 108 -1.65 -7.45 11.14
C PHE A 108 -1.51 -8.52 10.06
N ILE A 109 -1.09 -9.73 10.44
CA ILE A 109 -1.00 -10.88 9.51
C ILE A 109 -2.39 -11.23 8.97
N ALA A 110 -3.42 -11.30 9.83
CA ALA A 110 -4.79 -11.58 9.40
C ALA A 110 -5.30 -10.53 8.42
N GLU A 111 -5.08 -9.25 8.71
CA GLU A 111 -5.43 -8.13 7.82
C GLU A 111 -4.67 -8.17 6.49
N ALA A 112 -3.39 -8.52 6.52
CA ALA A 112 -2.55 -8.62 5.33
C ALA A 112 -2.99 -9.73 4.37
N LEU A 113 -3.67 -10.76 4.87
CA LEU A 113 -4.21 -11.85 4.08
C LEU A 113 -5.61 -11.57 3.52
N ASN A 114 -6.21 -10.43 3.88
CA ASN A 114 -7.48 -10.01 3.29
C ASN A 114 -7.37 -9.98 1.73
N PRO A 115 -8.37 -10.47 0.98
CA PRO A 115 -9.76 -10.78 1.37
C PRO A 115 -9.99 -12.18 1.96
N ALA A 116 -8.97 -13.00 2.14
CA ALA A 116 -9.15 -14.30 2.76
C ALA A 116 -9.61 -14.17 4.23
N THR A 117 -10.60 -14.96 4.61
CA THR A 117 -11.06 -15.02 6.01
C THR A 117 -10.15 -15.93 6.81
N ILE A 118 -9.50 -15.37 7.82
CA ILE A 118 -8.56 -16.08 8.68
C ILE A 118 -9.22 -16.41 10.01
N GLU A 119 -9.16 -17.69 10.40
CA GLU A 119 -9.75 -18.18 11.64
C GLU A 119 -8.82 -17.99 12.84
N LYS A 120 -7.52 -18.23 12.64
CA LYS A 120 -6.52 -18.16 13.71
C LYS A 120 -5.13 -17.84 13.16
N VAL A 121 -4.38 -17.06 13.94
CA VAL A 121 -2.95 -16.80 13.71
C VAL A 121 -2.18 -17.14 14.97
N GLY A 122 -1.22 -18.05 14.86
CA GLY A 122 -0.22 -18.36 15.89
C GLY A 122 1.14 -17.80 15.50
N ILE A 123 1.87 -17.23 16.45
CA ILE A 123 3.21 -16.66 16.21
C ILE A 123 4.24 -17.36 17.08
N ASP A 124 5.36 -17.71 16.46
CA ASP A 124 6.57 -18.13 17.12
C ASP A 124 7.64 -17.04 16.92
N GLU A 125 7.86 -16.23 17.95
CA GLU A 125 8.77 -15.10 17.90
C GLU A 125 10.24 -15.53 17.77
N GLU A 126 10.61 -16.67 18.38
CA GLU A 126 11.98 -17.19 18.31
C GLU A 126 12.33 -17.65 16.89
N LYS A 127 11.41 -18.36 16.26
CA LYS A 127 11.58 -18.85 14.88
C LYS A 127 11.22 -17.82 13.81
N LYS A 128 10.68 -16.66 14.21
CA LYS A 128 10.16 -15.64 13.30
C LYS A 128 9.18 -16.22 12.26
N SER A 129 8.30 -17.09 12.73
CA SER A 129 7.31 -17.79 11.91
C SER A 129 5.90 -17.55 12.42
N ALA A 130 4.92 -17.67 11.52
CA ALA A 130 3.52 -17.62 11.85
C ALA A 130 2.79 -18.81 11.22
N LEU A 131 1.87 -19.40 12.00
CA LEU A 131 0.93 -20.40 11.51
C LEU A 131 -0.43 -19.73 11.35
N VAL A 132 -0.94 -19.76 10.15
CA VAL A 132 -2.25 -19.18 9.81
C VAL A 132 -3.22 -20.31 9.49
N VAL A 133 -4.40 -20.27 10.11
CA VAL A 133 -5.49 -21.21 9.85
C VAL A 133 -6.61 -20.48 9.12
N ALA A 134 -6.97 -21.00 7.96
CA ALA A 134 -8.08 -20.52 7.15
C ALA A 134 -8.95 -21.71 6.73
N ALA A 135 -10.21 -21.47 6.37
CA ALA A 135 -11.06 -22.50 5.82
C ALA A 135 -10.54 -22.96 4.44
N ASP A 136 -10.75 -24.25 4.12
CA ASP A 136 -10.30 -24.85 2.85
C ASP A 136 -10.73 -24.04 1.60
N SER A 137 -11.93 -23.45 1.66
CA SER A 137 -12.45 -22.59 0.58
C SER A 137 -11.63 -21.32 0.33
N GLN A 138 -10.72 -20.97 1.24
CA GLN A 138 -9.85 -19.79 1.15
C GLN A 138 -8.44 -20.11 0.64
N LEU A 139 -8.14 -21.38 0.41
CA LEU A 139 -6.81 -21.87 0.04
C LEU A 139 -6.59 -22.04 -1.48
N SER A 140 -7.53 -21.59 -2.31
CA SER A 140 -7.46 -21.72 -3.78
C SER A 140 -6.76 -20.54 -4.44
#